data_cb9e8973b4819d91c6e863c3909f4fe5
#
_entry.id   cb9e8973b4819d91c6e863c3909f4fe5
#
_cell.length_a   1.000
_cell.length_b   1.000
_cell.length_c   1.000
_cell.angle_alpha   90.00
_cell.angle_beta   90.00
_cell.angle_gamma   90.00
#
_symmetry.space_group_name_H-M   'P 1'
#
loop_
_entity.id
_entity.type
_entity.pdbx_description
1 polymer ?
#
loop_
_entity_poly.entity_id
_entity_poly.type
_entity_poly.pdbx_seq_one_letter_code
_entity_poly.pdbx_strand_id
1 'polypeptide(L)'
;MNKSVSIYIFLMLLCVFSACSSKEETVVQDDRDEDRSSLVTQIQKCTRLYTTEYRIHKIVTHDDVLRLKGSLLSQGFDIPLPLGERKVAIPMDATLKAYIDFSNFTEDNVERDGERITIILPDPKVVMTSSKINQKEIREYVGLTRSHFTDKELTNYEQQGRQAILNSIPQLGIVEQAQSNAARVLVPMLTEMGYKEENVTIAFRKNLDFSSLLDMNIEKLKN
;
A
#
# COMPACT_ATOMS: atom_id res chain seq x y z
N MET A 1 61.55 -38.69 -53.73
CA MET A 1 60.40 -38.22 -52.97
C MET A 1 60.22 -36.76 -53.33
N ASN A 2 59.17 -36.44 -54.10
CA ASN A 2 59.07 -35.23 -54.90
C ASN A 2 58.79 -33.97 -54.03
N LYS A 3 59.61 -32.94 -54.21
CA LYS A 3 59.44 -31.64 -53.55
C LYS A 3 58.02 -31.05 -53.68
N SER A 4 57.32 -31.40 -54.79
CA SER A 4 55.91 -30.98 -55.04
C SER A 4 54.91 -31.58 -54.03
N VAL A 5 55.06 -32.83 -53.59
CA VAL A 5 54.19 -33.50 -52.62
C VAL A 5 54.32 -32.88 -51.23
N SER A 6 55.53 -32.48 -50.86
CA SER A 6 55.78 -31.82 -49.55
C SER A 6 55.11 -30.44 -49.50
N ILE A 7 55.06 -29.73 -50.60
CA ILE A 7 54.42 -28.40 -50.71
C ILE A 7 52.89 -28.51 -50.58
N TYR A 8 52.26 -29.55 -51.20
CA TYR A 8 50.82 -29.79 -51.07
C TYR A 8 50.44 -30.23 -49.68
N ILE A 9 51.24 -31.01 -48.99
CA ILE A 9 51.01 -31.42 -47.56
C ILE A 9 51.10 -30.19 -46.66
N PHE A 10 52.08 -29.29 -46.90
CA PHE A 10 52.23 -28.07 -46.13
C PHE A 10 51.12 -27.05 -46.41
N LEU A 11 50.62 -26.97 -47.66
CA LEU A 11 49.47 -26.09 -48.02
C LEU A 11 48.14 -26.65 -47.43
N MET A 12 47.98 -27.99 -47.38
CA MET A 12 46.83 -28.62 -46.77
C MET A 12 46.80 -28.46 -45.24
N LEU A 13 47.97 -28.46 -44.60
CA LEU A 13 48.11 -28.25 -43.15
C LEU A 13 47.78 -26.80 -42.77
N LEU A 14 48.01 -25.82 -43.65
CA LEU A 14 47.71 -24.39 -43.40
C LEU A 14 46.20 -24.09 -43.44
N CYS A 15 45.43 -24.88 -44.21
CA CYS A 15 43.97 -24.69 -44.32
C CYS A 15 43.19 -25.22 -43.08
N VAL A 16 43.82 -26.01 -42.21
CA VAL A 16 43.10 -26.56 -41.01
C VAL A 16 43.09 -25.58 -39.84
N PHE A 17 43.91 -24.51 -39.88
CA PHE A 17 43.93 -23.49 -38.82
C PHE A 17 42.97 -22.33 -39.04
N SER A 18 42.16 -22.28 -40.10
CA SER A 18 41.24 -21.17 -40.40
C SER A 18 39.80 -21.42 -40.00
N ALA A 19 39.49 -22.50 -39.29
CA ALA A 19 38.13 -22.87 -38.90
C ALA A 19 37.99 -22.96 -37.38
N CYS A 20 38.26 -21.89 -36.67
CA CYS A 20 37.75 -21.71 -35.27
C CYS A 20 37.74 -20.20 -34.97
N SER A 21 36.80 -19.49 -35.57
CA SER A 21 36.27 -18.25 -35.02
C SER A 21 34.79 -18.47 -34.79
N SER A 22 34.49 -19.27 -33.79
CA SER A 22 33.16 -19.27 -33.19
C SER A 22 33.07 -17.97 -32.39
N LYS A 23 32.27 -17.04 -32.88
CA LYS A 23 31.72 -15.95 -32.10
C LYS A 23 31.04 -16.56 -30.89
N GLU A 24 31.62 -16.41 -29.73
CA GLU A 24 30.95 -16.44 -28.45
C GLU A 24 30.08 -15.16 -28.33
N GLU A 25 28.98 -15.12 -29.03
CA GLU A 25 27.82 -14.31 -28.68
C GLU A 25 26.82 -15.30 -28.09
N THR A 26 26.73 -15.40 -26.79
CA THR A 26 25.51 -15.81 -26.07
C THR A 26 25.84 -16.42 -24.71
N VAL A 27 26.30 -15.64 -23.74
CA VAL A 27 26.18 -16.07 -22.31
C VAL A 27 25.84 -14.89 -21.40
N VAL A 28 25.83 -13.66 -21.88
CA VAL A 28 25.57 -12.50 -21.03
C VAL A 28 24.06 -12.28 -20.77
N GLN A 29 23.19 -12.95 -21.49
CA GLN A 29 21.74 -12.79 -21.37
C GLN A 29 21.11 -13.80 -20.38
N ASP A 30 21.69 -14.96 -20.22
CA ASP A 30 21.19 -16.03 -19.36
C ASP A 30 21.44 -15.73 -17.87
N ASP A 31 22.62 -15.25 -17.49
CA ASP A 31 22.94 -14.82 -16.11
C ASP A 31 22.06 -13.66 -15.61
N ARG A 32 21.56 -12.81 -16.50
CA ARG A 32 20.73 -11.66 -16.14
C ARG A 32 19.29 -12.05 -15.84
N ASP A 33 18.77 -13.03 -16.54
CA ASP A 33 17.40 -13.51 -16.35
C ASP A 33 17.29 -14.39 -15.11
N GLU A 34 18.32 -15.19 -14.79
CA GLU A 34 18.39 -15.95 -13.54
C GLU A 34 18.42 -15.04 -12.31
N ASP A 35 19.16 -13.94 -12.37
CA ASP A 35 19.27 -12.97 -11.27
C ASP A 35 17.94 -12.22 -11.04
N ARG A 36 17.22 -11.84 -12.12
CA ARG A 36 15.87 -11.24 -12.02
C ARG A 36 14.87 -12.20 -11.39
N SER A 37 14.85 -13.44 -11.85
CA SER A 37 13.94 -14.47 -11.33
C SER A 37 14.21 -14.78 -9.86
N SER A 38 15.48 -14.82 -9.46
CA SER A 38 15.91 -15.00 -8.08
C SER A 38 15.43 -13.83 -7.20
N LEU A 39 15.60 -12.59 -7.65
CA LEU A 39 15.14 -11.38 -6.96
C LEU A 39 13.62 -11.38 -6.77
N VAL A 40 12.87 -11.63 -7.83
CA VAL A 40 11.41 -11.71 -7.79
C VAL A 40 10.95 -12.76 -6.78
N THR A 41 11.58 -13.94 -6.82
CA THR A 41 11.28 -15.04 -5.88
C THR A 41 11.54 -14.63 -4.42
N GLN A 42 12.61 -13.88 -4.15
CA GLN A 42 12.92 -13.42 -2.81
C GLN A 42 11.92 -12.37 -2.32
N ILE A 43 11.52 -11.43 -3.18
CA ILE A 43 10.50 -10.43 -2.85
C ILE A 43 9.14 -11.10 -2.62
N GLN A 44 8.76 -12.06 -3.46
CA GLN A 44 7.49 -12.79 -3.33
C GLN A 44 7.38 -13.64 -2.07
N LYS A 45 8.49 -14.08 -1.46
CA LYS A 45 8.46 -14.76 -0.15
C LYS A 45 7.82 -13.89 0.92
N CYS A 46 7.89 -12.58 0.77
CA CYS A 46 7.20 -11.59 1.59
C CYS A 46 5.89 -11.20 0.90
N THR A 47 4.79 -11.92 1.12
CA THR A 47 3.49 -11.61 0.48
C THR A 47 3.06 -10.17 0.75
N ARG A 48 3.36 -9.63 1.93
CA ARG A 48 3.04 -8.26 2.35
C ARG A 48 4.17 -7.66 3.16
N LEU A 49 4.61 -6.48 2.76
CA LEU A 49 5.58 -5.68 3.52
C LEU A 49 4.83 -4.58 4.29
N TYR A 50 4.66 -4.76 5.59
CA TYR A 50 4.11 -3.71 6.46
C TYR A 50 5.20 -2.68 6.74
N THR A 51 4.97 -1.45 6.32
CA THR A 51 5.98 -0.39 6.35
C THR A 51 5.67 0.71 7.35
N THR A 52 4.40 0.91 7.69
CA THR A 52 3.98 2.05 8.53
C THR A 52 2.79 1.67 9.40
N GLU A 53 2.79 2.14 10.65
CA GLU A 53 1.67 2.04 11.58
C GLU A 53 1.35 3.43 12.13
N TYR A 54 0.07 3.82 12.05
CA TYR A 54 -0.47 5.04 12.66
C TYR A 54 -1.47 4.69 13.75
N ARG A 55 -1.34 5.33 14.90
CA ARG A 55 -2.34 5.31 15.96
C ARG A 55 -3.07 6.63 15.99
N ILE A 56 -4.38 6.57 15.89
CA ILE A 56 -5.26 7.72 15.80
C ILE A 56 -6.17 7.72 17.01
N HIS A 57 -6.17 8.83 17.75
CA HIS A 57 -7.16 9.13 18.75
C HIS A 57 -8.14 10.16 18.19
N LYS A 58 -9.43 9.85 18.16
CA LYS A 58 -10.48 10.73 17.64
C LYS A 58 -11.65 10.78 18.59
N ILE A 59 -12.15 11.98 18.87
CA ILE A 59 -13.39 12.17 19.59
C ILE A 59 -14.50 12.37 18.56
N VAL A 60 -15.48 11.48 18.55
CA VAL A 60 -16.69 11.60 17.76
C VAL A 60 -17.74 12.30 18.58
N THR A 61 -18.20 13.46 18.11
CA THR A 61 -19.25 14.23 18.78
C THR A 61 -20.53 14.20 17.96
N HIS A 62 -21.66 14.11 18.66
CA HIS A 62 -22.96 14.23 18.04
C HIS A 62 -23.87 15.11 18.90
N ASP A 63 -24.50 16.08 18.27
CA ASP A 63 -25.47 17.00 18.88
C ASP A 63 -26.83 16.69 18.29
N ASP A 64 -27.82 16.49 19.17
CA ASP A 64 -29.21 16.21 18.78
C ASP A 64 -30.15 17.16 19.54
N VAL A 65 -30.92 17.92 18.78
CA VAL A 65 -31.85 18.92 19.32
C VAL A 65 -33.27 18.56 18.91
N LEU A 66 -34.14 18.37 19.91
CA LEU A 66 -35.56 18.16 19.64
C LEU A 66 -36.17 19.44 19.07
N ARG A 67 -36.83 19.32 17.92
CA ARG A 67 -37.45 20.44 17.22
C ARG A 67 -38.94 20.19 17.02
N LEU A 68 -39.72 21.19 17.35
CA LEU A 68 -41.16 21.20 17.06
C LEU A 68 -41.38 21.72 15.64
N LYS A 69 -41.86 20.84 14.76
CA LYS A 69 -42.21 21.17 13.38
C LYS A 69 -43.72 21.14 13.22
N GLY A 70 -44.24 22.12 12.51
CA GLY A 70 -45.65 22.18 12.19
C GLY A 70 -45.97 23.25 11.16
N SER A 71 -47.24 23.40 10.81
CA SER A 71 -47.74 24.49 9.97
C SER A 71 -48.91 25.17 10.65
N LEU A 72 -48.89 26.47 10.68
CA LEU A 72 -49.95 27.30 11.15
C LEU A 72 -50.29 28.33 10.07
N LEU A 73 -51.55 28.40 9.67
CA LEU A 73 -52.01 29.34 8.62
C LEU A 73 -51.21 29.25 7.31
N SER A 74 -50.89 28.02 6.86
CA SER A 74 -50.07 27.74 5.67
C SER A 74 -48.59 28.12 5.76
N GLN A 75 -48.10 28.60 6.93
CA GLN A 75 -46.70 28.85 7.19
C GLN A 75 -46.11 27.73 8.06
N GLY A 76 -45.05 27.10 7.56
CA GLY A 76 -44.32 26.07 8.33
C GLY A 76 -43.47 26.72 9.44
N PHE A 77 -43.40 26.09 10.60
CA PHE A 77 -42.49 26.49 11.67
C PHE A 77 -41.60 25.29 12.06
N ASP A 78 -40.35 25.58 12.47
CA ASP A 78 -39.36 24.62 12.95
C ASP A 78 -38.59 25.28 14.12
N ILE A 79 -39.07 25.01 15.34
CA ILE A 79 -38.61 25.67 16.55
C ILE A 79 -37.86 24.65 17.40
N PRO A 80 -36.56 24.93 17.82
CA PRO A 80 -35.88 24.11 18.80
C PRO A 80 -36.57 24.20 20.16
N LEU A 81 -36.82 23.05 20.78
CA LEU A 81 -37.45 23.00 22.10
C LEU A 81 -36.38 23.31 23.18
N PRO A 82 -36.67 24.24 24.11
CA PRO A 82 -35.81 24.45 25.27
C PRO A 82 -35.66 23.14 26.05
N LEU A 83 -34.42 22.87 26.55
CA LEU A 83 -34.10 21.63 27.30
C LEU A 83 -34.28 20.33 26.53
N GLY A 84 -34.54 20.40 25.20
CA GLY A 84 -34.63 19.24 24.29
C GLY A 84 -33.30 18.87 23.64
N GLU A 85 -32.19 19.33 24.14
CA GLU A 85 -30.85 19.12 23.63
C GLU A 85 -30.20 17.91 24.29
N ARG A 86 -29.50 17.09 23.52
CA ARG A 86 -28.59 16.06 24.03
C ARG A 86 -27.32 16.01 23.18
N LYS A 87 -26.20 15.76 23.82
CA LYS A 87 -24.88 15.69 23.19
C LYS A 87 -24.14 14.46 23.67
N VAL A 88 -23.33 13.87 22.79
CA VAL A 88 -22.45 12.79 23.16
C VAL A 88 -21.06 13.02 22.58
N ALA A 89 -20.05 12.68 23.35
CA ALA A 89 -18.65 12.62 22.90
C ALA A 89 -18.12 11.21 23.15
N ILE A 90 -17.68 10.56 22.10
CA ILE A 90 -17.22 9.18 22.08
C ILE A 90 -15.75 9.15 21.71
N PRO A 91 -14.81 8.94 22.65
CA PRO A 91 -13.40 8.76 22.35
C PRO A 91 -13.17 7.42 21.65
N MET A 92 -12.43 7.46 20.55
CA MET A 92 -12.10 6.29 19.75
C MET A 92 -10.60 6.23 19.49
N ASP A 93 -10.02 5.05 19.70
CA ASP A 93 -8.65 4.72 19.30
C ASP A 93 -8.67 3.79 18.11
N ALA A 94 -7.94 4.15 17.05
CA ALA A 94 -7.82 3.32 15.86
C ALA A 94 -6.33 3.11 15.50
N THR A 95 -6.03 1.93 14.96
CA THR A 95 -4.72 1.64 14.39
C THR A 95 -4.86 1.39 12.90
N LEU A 96 -4.15 2.19 12.12
CA LEU A 96 -4.00 2.03 10.68
C LEU A 96 -2.63 1.42 10.39
N LYS A 97 -2.57 0.46 9.47
CA LYS A 97 -1.31 -0.09 8.97
C LYS A 97 -1.27 0.05 7.46
N ALA A 98 -0.13 0.53 6.94
CA ALA A 98 0.13 0.53 5.52
C ALA A 98 1.07 -0.62 5.15
N TYR A 99 0.80 -1.28 4.03
CA TYR A 99 1.61 -2.37 3.50
C TYR A 99 1.66 -2.34 1.98
N ILE A 100 2.72 -2.92 1.43
CA ILE A 100 2.87 -3.20 0.00
C ILE A 100 2.52 -4.66 -0.21
N ASP A 101 1.68 -4.93 -1.20
CA ASP A 101 1.20 -6.27 -1.54
C ASP A 101 2.02 -6.81 -2.74
N PHE A 102 2.84 -7.81 -2.49
CA PHE A 102 3.68 -8.43 -3.52
C PHE A 102 3.03 -9.65 -4.21
N SER A 103 1.76 -9.93 -3.96
CA SER A 103 1.08 -11.10 -4.53
C SER A 103 1.11 -11.14 -6.07
N ASN A 104 1.15 -9.97 -6.70
CA ASN A 104 1.21 -9.80 -8.15
C ASN A 104 2.56 -9.21 -8.62
N PHE A 105 3.60 -9.33 -7.82
CA PHE A 105 4.93 -8.88 -8.20
C PHE A 105 5.55 -9.90 -9.16
N THR A 106 6.04 -9.44 -10.31
CA THR A 106 6.60 -10.28 -11.39
C THR A 106 7.90 -9.68 -11.90
N GLU A 107 8.54 -10.32 -12.83
CA GLU A 107 9.75 -9.82 -13.51
C GLU A 107 9.51 -8.49 -14.23
N ASP A 108 8.28 -8.22 -14.68
CA ASP A 108 7.90 -6.92 -15.29
C ASP A 108 7.99 -5.73 -14.31
N ASN A 109 8.11 -6.03 -13.02
CA ASN A 109 8.30 -5.03 -11.98
C ASN A 109 9.79 -4.71 -11.73
N VAL A 110 10.69 -5.36 -12.45
CA VAL A 110 12.14 -5.20 -12.31
C VAL A 110 12.72 -4.77 -13.65
N GLU A 111 13.14 -3.52 -13.73
CA GLU A 111 13.83 -2.97 -14.90
C GLU A 111 15.33 -2.91 -14.65
N ARG A 112 16.12 -3.35 -15.61
CA ARG A 112 17.60 -3.26 -15.57
C ARG A 112 18.13 -2.51 -16.78
N ASP A 113 19.04 -1.58 -16.49
CA ASP A 113 19.81 -0.87 -17.50
C ASP A 113 21.30 -0.88 -17.09
N GLY A 114 22.03 -1.84 -17.62
CA GLY A 114 23.42 -2.10 -17.22
C GLY A 114 23.55 -2.49 -15.75
N GLU A 115 24.25 -1.68 -14.96
CA GLU A 115 24.39 -1.87 -13.51
C GLU A 115 23.20 -1.28 -12.71
N ARG A 116 22.33 -0.48 -13.34
CA ARG A 116 21.18 0.14 -12.69
C ARG A 116 20.03 -0.84 -12.60
N ILE A 117 19.36 -0.84 -11.44
CA ILE A 117 18.13 -1.61 -11.22
C ILE A 117 17.03 -0.69 -10.71
N THR A 118 15.86 -0.79 -11.33
CA THR A 118 14.64 -0.09 -10.89
C THR A 118 13.60 -1.13 -10.48
N ILE A 119 13.14 -1.05 -9.24
CA ILE A 119 12.05 -1.87 -8.72
C ILE A 119 10.78 -1.05 -8.72
N ILE A 120 9.79 -1.48 -9.50
CA ILE A 120 8.49 -0.81 -9.62
C ILE A 120 7.50 -1.48 -8.68
N LEU A 121 7.24 -0.84 -7.56
CA LEU A 121 6.33 -1.34 -6.53
C LEU A 121 4.88 -0.96 -6.81
N PRO A 122 3.91 -1.80 -6.39
CA PRO A 122 2.52 -1.38 -6.32
C PRO A 122 2.33 -0.33 -5.22
N ASP A 123 1.30 0.50 -5.35
CA ASP A 123 0.97 1.49 -4.33
C ASP A 123 0.66 0.84 -2.98
N PRO A 124 1.07 1.46 -1.88
CA PRO A 124 0.75 0.96 -0.54
C PRO A 124 -0.76 0.91 -0.31
N LYS A 125 -1.22 -0.17 0.31
CA LYS A 125 -2.59 -0.33 0.79
C LYS A 125 -2.66 0.00 2.27
N VAL A 126 -3.74 0.66 2.71
CA VAL A 126 -3.96 1.03 4.11
C VAL A 126 -5.15 0.26 4.67
N VAL A 127 -4.97 -0.38 5.82
CA VAL A 127 -6.02 -1.12 6.52
C VAL A 127 -6.15 -0.63 7.95
N MET A 128 -7.37 -0.55 8.45
CA MET A 128 -7.65 -0.37 9.87
C MET A 128 -7.61 -1.74 10.54
N THR A 129 -6.61 -1.97 11.39
CA THR A 129 -6.42 -3.26 12.06
C THR A 129 -7.11 -3.33 13.40
N SER A 130 -7.36 -2.20 14.03
CA SER A 130 -8.17 -2.11 15.24
C SER A 130 -8.92 -0.78 15.30
N SER A 131 -10.08 -0.82 15.94
CA SER A 131 -10.84 0.36 16.35
C SER A 131 -11.49 0.01 17.70
N LYS A 132 -11.25 0.81 18.70
CA LYS A 132 -11.73 0.61 20.07
C LYS A 132 -12.36 1.88 20.60
N ILE A 133 -13.47 1.75 21.31
CA ILE A 133 -14.08 2.82 22.07
C ILE A 133 -13.73 2.60 23.54
N ASN A 134 -13.38 3.68 24.22
CA ASN A 134 -13.33 3.67 25.66
C ASN A 134 -14.72 4.03 26.24
N GLN A 135 -15.55 3.02 26.48
CA GLN A 135 -16.90 3.21 26.98
C GLN A 135 -16.94 4.00 28.30
N LYS A 136 -15.90 3.90 29.14
CA LYS A 136 -15.82 4.63 30.43
C LYS A 136 -15.57 6.13 30.23
N GLU A 137 -15.09 6.51 29.08
CA GLU A 137 -14.78 7.91 28.73
C GLU A 137 -15.85 8.56 27.86
N ILE A 138 -16.92 7.83 27.49
CA ILE A 138 -18.08 8.42 26.83
C ILE A 138 -18.68 9.47 27.77
N ARG A 139 -18.91 10.66 27.21
CA ARG A 139 -19.54 11.76 27.92
C ARG A 139 -20.85 12.10 27.25
N GLU A 140 -21.93 12.11 28.04
CA GLU A 140 -23.24 12.49 27.57
C GLU A 140 -23.75 13.71 28.34
N TYR A 141 -24.36 14.62 27.62
CA TYR A 141 -25.24 15.66 28.15
C TYR A 141 -26.65 15.36 27.66
N VAL A 142 -27.60 15.26 28.58
CA VAL A 142 -29.00 14.93 28.26
C VAL A 142 -29.92 15.97 28.91
N GLY A 143 -30.64 16.72 28.09
CA GLY A 143 -31.62 17.71 28.55
C GLY A 143 -32.79 17.06 29.26
N LEU A 144 -33.45 17.81 30.13
CA LEU A 144 -34.51 17.31 31.02
C LEU A 144 -35.68 16.64 30.31
N THR A 145 -35.92 16.94 29.04
CA THR A 145 -37.01 16.41 28.24
C THR A 145 -36.60 15.24 27.33
N ARG A 146 -35.37 14.72 27.54
CA ARG A 146 -34.78 13.70 26.67
C ARG A 146 -34.38 12.44 27.46
N SER A 147 -34.36 11.31 26.75
CA SER A 147 -33.74 10.06 27.22
C SER A 147 -32.27 10.00 26.87
N HIS A 148 -31.50 9.19 27.59
CA HIS A 148 -30.14 8.84 27.24
C HIS A 148 -30.03 8.24 25.85
N PHE A 149 -28.82 8.28 25.26
CA PHE A 149 -28.56 7.61 24.00
C PHE A 149 -28.67 6.09 24.18
N THR A 150 -29.33 5.45 23.22
CA THR A 150 -29.42 4.00 23.18
C THR A 150 -28.14 3.38 22.65
N ASP A 151 -27.87 2.11 22.99
CA ASP A 151 -26.74 1.37 22.48
C ASP A 151 -26.69 1.35 20.95
N LYS A 152 -27.87 1.31 20.31
CA LYS A 152 -27.99 1.37 18.84
C LYS A 152 -27.52 2.71 18.27
N GLU A 153 -27.83 3.82 18.92
CA GLU A 153 -27.37 5.15 18.51
C GLU A 153 -25.86 5.27 18.72
N LEU A 154 -25.36 4.83 19.85
CA LEU A 154 -23.91 4.84 20.14
C LEU A 154 -23.14 3.99 19.13
N THR A 155 -23.62 2.80 18.78
CA THR A 155 -23.02 1.94 17.75
C THR A 155 -23.03 2.62 16.37
N ASN A 156 -24.11 3.33 16.03
CA ASN A 156 -24.15 4.06 14.77
C ASN A 156 -23.13 5.21 14.73
N TYR A 157 -22.97 5.95 15.82
CA TYR A 157 -21.96 7.02 15.91
C TYR A 157 -20.54 6.45 15.89
N GLU A 158 -20.33 5.27 16.46
CA GLU A 158 -19.05 4.55 16.33
C GLU A 158 -18.74 4.24 14.87
N GLN A 159 -19.70 3.71 14.13
CA GLN A 159 -19.52 3.42 12.70
C GLN A 159 -19.22 4.70 11.90
N GLN A 160 -19.93 5.79 12.18
CA GLN A 160 -19.63 7.09 11.55
C GLN A 160 -18.23 7.58 11.88
N GLY A 161 -17.79 7.43 13.13
CA GLY A 161 -16.45 7.79 13.55
C GLY A 161 -15.38 6.96 12.84
N ARG A 162 -15.59 5.65 12.71
CA ARG A 162 -14.73 4.74 11.98
C ARG A 162 -14.62 5.14 10.50
N GLN A 163 -15.75 5.44 9.86
CA GLN A 163 -15.76 5.91 8.48
C GLN A 163 -15.05 7.26 8.33
N ALA A 164 -15.24 8.17 9.27
CA ALA A 164 -14.55 9.46 9.26
C ALA A 164 -13.01 9.32 9.41
N ILE A 165 -12.52 8.32 10.15
CA ILE A 165 -11.10 8.00 10.23
C ILE A 165 -10.62 7.47 8.87
N LEU A 166 -11.33 6.55 8.25
CA LEU A 166 -10.98 6.00 6.93
C LEU A 166 -10.93 7.11 5.87
N ASN A 167 -11.90 8.00 5.86
CA ASN A 167 -11.95 9.12 4.93
C ASN A 167 -10.83 10.15 5.14
N SER A 168 -10.19 10.15 6.32
CA SER A 168 -9.05 11.04 6.61
C SER A 168 -7.71 10.48 6.13
N ILE A 169 -7.62 9.20 5.74
CA ILE A 169 -6.38 8.55 5.32
C ILE A 169 -5.58 9.36 4.29
N PRO A 170 -6.19 9.94 3.23
CA PRO A 170 -5.46 10.73 2.24
C PRO A 170 -4.73 11.96 2.82
N GLN A 171 -5.22 12.47 3.94
CA GLN A 171 -4.68 13.68 4.58
C GLN A 171 -3.62 13.37 5.65
N LEU A 172 -3.44 12.08 5.99
CA LEU A 172 -2.54 11.65 7.05
C LEU A 172 -1.09 11.47 6.60
N GLY A 173 -0.81 11.49 5.28
CA GLY A 173 0.52 11.21 4.73
C GLY A 173 1.03 9.78 4.98
N ILE A 174 0.13 8.84 5.33
CA ILE A 174 0.51 7.46 5.65
C ILE A 174 1.01 6.70 4.41
N VAL A 175 0.49 7.04 3.22
CA VAL A 175 0.89 6.42 1.95
C VAL A 175 2.31 6.84 1.58
N GLU A 176 2.60 8.13 1.62
CA GLU A 176 3.91 8.69 1.32
C GLU A 176 4.97 8.18 2.31
N GLN A 177 4.61 8.10 3.59
CA GLN A 177 5.48 7.52 4.60
C GLN A 177 5.72 6.03 4.36
N ALA A 178 4.69 5.30 3.92
CA ALA A 178 4.81 3.89 3.59
C ALA A 178 5.73 3.65 2.39
N GLN A 179 5.64 4.49 1.35
CA GLN A 179 6.54 4.46 0.20
C GLN A 179 7.99 4.71 0.61
N SER A 180 8.23 5.75 1.41
CA SER A 180 9.58 6.07 1.91
C SER A 180 10.16 4.94 2.76
N ASN A 181 9.36 4.34 3.63
CA ASN A 181 9.80 3.24 4.49
C ASN A 181 10.06 1.95 3.69
N ALA A 182 9.29 1.69 2.62
CA ALA A 182 9.54 0.57 1.73
C ALA A 182 10.91 0.66 1.06
N ALA A 183 11.28 1.84 0.56
CA ALA A 183 12.60 2.06 -0.02
C ALA A 183 13.71 1.81 1.03
N ARG A 184 13.53 2.27 2.27
CA ARG A 184 14.50 2.04 3.36
C ARG A 184 14.69 0.56 3.71
N VAL A 185 13.70 -0.28 3.46
CA VAL A 185 13.81 -1.73 3.69
C VAL A 185 14.41 -2.44 2.49
N LEU A 186 13.98 -2.06 1.28
CA LEU A 186 14.35 -2.79 0.07
C LEU A 186 15.75 -2.42 -0.44
N VAL A 187 16.20 -1.17 -0.31
CA VAL A 187 17.53 -0.76 -0.76
C VAL A 187 18.65 -1.55 -0.06
N PRO A 188 18.69 -1.68 1.27
CA PRO A 188 19.70 -2.52 1.94
C PRO A 188 19.63 -3.99 1.50
N MET A 189 18.43 -4.56 1.32
CA MET A 189 18.27 -5.93 0.85
C MET A 189 18.89 -6.14 -0.53
N LEU A 190 18.68 -5.20 -1.46
CA LEU A 190 19.28 -5.23 -2.79
C LEU A 190 20.82 -5.05 -2.73
N THR A 191 21.29 -4.24 -1.80
CA THR A 191 22.72 -4.06 -1.57
C THR A 191 23.40 -5.35 -1.07
N GLU A 192 22.73 -6.09 -0.18
CA GLU A 192 23.19 -7.41 0.26
C GLU A 192 23.21 -8.45 -0.88
N MET A 193 22.37 -8.27 -1.90
CA MET A 193 22.35 -9.09 -3.12
C MET A 193 23.46 -8.69 -4.13
N GLY A 194 24.27 -7.66 -3.83
CA GLY A 194 25.40 -7.23 -4.64
C GLY A 194 25.17 -6.00 -5.50
N TYR A 195 23.98 -5.36 -5.43
CA TYR A 195 23.74 -4.09 -6.11
C TYR A 195 24.36 -2.93 -5.34
N LYS A 196 24.95 -1.96 -6.04
CA LYS A 196 25.42 -0.72 -5.42
C LYS A 196 24.22 0.18 -5.11
N GLU A 197 24.17 0.78 -3.91
CA GLU A 197 23.06 1.63 -3.48
C GLU A 197 22.75 2.76 -4.48
N GLU A 198 23.78 3.37 -5.06
CA GLU A 198 23.67 4.44 -6.07
C GLU A 198 23.00 4.00 -7.37
N ASN A 199 22.98 2.70 -7.64
CA ASN A 199 22.41 2.09 -8.82
C ASN A 199 20.99 1.53 -8.59
N VAL A 200 20.47 1.61 -7.35
CA VAL A 200 19.14 1.10 -6.98
C VAL A 200 18.11 2.23 -7.00
N THR A 201 17.05 2.05 -7.73
CA THR A 201 15.88 2.95 -7.73
C THR A 201 14.62 2.20 -7.31
N ILE A 202 13.89 2.73 -6.35
CA ILE A 202 12.57 2.25 -5.98
C ILE A 202 11.53 3.22 -6.53
N ALA A 203 10.69 2.76 -7.44
CA ALA A 203 9.62 3.52 -8.05
C ALA A 203 8.25 2.95 -7.63
N PHE A 204 7.20 3.77 -7.68
CA PHE A 204 5.83 3.34 -7.42
C PHE A 204 4.98 3.60 -8.66
N ARG A 205 4.05 2.69 -8.97
CA ARG A 205 3.06 2.92 -10.03
C ARG A 205 2.16 4.07 -9.60
N LYS A 206 2.09 5.13 -10.40
CA LYS A 206 1.20 6.28 -10.15
C LYS A 206 -0.26 5.92 -10.48
N ASN A 207 -0.86 5.01 -9.75
CA ASN A 207 -2.29 4.75 -9.81
C ASN A 207 -2.86 4.95 -8.41
N LEU A 208 -2.76 6.18 -7.88
CA LEU A 208 -3.47 6.58 -6.67
C LEU A 208 -4.96 6.71 -6.98
N ASP A 209 -5.62 5.59 -7.20
CA ASP A 209 -7.07 5.53 -7.12
C ASP A 209 -7.47 5.28 -5.68
N PHE A 210 -7.78 6.38 -4.97
CA PHE A 210 -8.24 6.34 -3.58
C PHE A 210 -9.50 5.50 -3.39
N SER A 211 -10.29 5.29 -4.45
CA SER A 211 -11.49 4.45 -4.40
C SER A 211 -11.13 2.99 -4.12
N SER A 212 -10.05 2.49 -4.70
CA SER A 212 -9.57 1.12 -4.49
C SER A 212 -9.03 0.88 -3.07
N LEU A 213 -8.56 1.92 -2.38
CA LEU A 213 -8.11 1.85 -0.98
C LEU A 213 -9.29 1.69 0.00
N LEU A 214 -10.46 2.21 -0.35
CA LEU A 214 -11.66 2.17 0.49
C LEU A 214 -12.49 0.89 0.26
N ASP A 215 -12.54 0.36 -0.96
CA ASP A 215 -13.36 -0.79 -1.32
C ASP A 215 -12.99 -2.07 -0.56
N MET A 216 -11.70 -2.26 -0.26
CA MET A 216 -11.22 -3.44 0.49
C MET A 216 -11.66 -3.47 1.96
N ASN A 217 -12.03 -2.34 2.55
CA ASN A 217 -12.41 -2.27 3.97
C ASN A 217 -13.90 -2.52 4.19
N ILE A 218 -14.74 -2.30 3.17
CA ILE A 218 -16.19 -2.47 3.28
C ILE A 218 -16.59 -3.95 3.24
N GLU A 219 -15.84 -4.77 2.50
CA GLU A 219 -16.16 -6.19 2.34
C GLU A 219 -15.88 -7.02 3.62
N LYS A 220 -14.90 -6.64 4.44
CA LYS A 220 -14.57 -7.30 5.72
C LYS A 220 -15.47 -6.90 6.89
N LEU A 221 -16.30 -5.87 6.74
CA LEU A 221 -17.23 -5.41 7.77
C LEU A 221 -18.63 -6.04 7.63
N LYS A 222 -18.86 -6.86 6.58
CA LYS A 222 -20.14 -7.55 6.30
C LYS A 222 -20.19 -9.01 6.74
N ASN A 223 -19.08 -9.56 7.30
CA ASN A 223 -19.01 -10.95 7.82
C ASN A 223 -18.80 -10.97 9.33
#